data_978956c2f45a793f38eb70fcc2e19c13
#
_entry.id   978956c2f45a793f38eb70fcc2e19c13
#
_cell.length_a   1.000
_cell.length_b   1.000
_cell.length_c   1.000
_cell.angle_alpha   90.00
_cell.angle_beta   90.00
_cell.angle_gamma   90.00
#
_symmetry.space_group_name_H-M   'P 1'
#
loop_
_entity.id
_entity.type
_entity.pdbx_description
1 polymer ?
#
loop_
_entity_poly.entity_id
_entity_poly.type
_entity_poly.pdbx_seq_one_letter_code
_entity_poly.pdbx_strand_id
1 'polypeptide(L)' 'NYIALNISVFYPRSLTSKVRGLKNRNMLYFQEKYPHININWYEDSTRNTVRCCIDGLQYML' A
#
# COMPACT_ATOMS: atom_id res chain seq x y z
N ASN A 1 -8.93 21.25 -7.79
CA ASN A 1 -7.67 21.11 -7.07
C ASN A 1 -7.52 19.70 -6.55
N TYR A 2 -6.54 18.98 -7.08
CA TYR A 2 -6.26 17.64 -6.63
C TYR A 2 -5.32 17.69 -5.44
N ILE A 3 -5.72 17.04 -4.37
CA ILE A 3 -4.82 16.78 -3.27
C ILE A 3 -4.28 15.37 -3.49
N ALA A 4 -3.00 15.27 -3.79
CA ALA A 4 -2.38 13.98 -3.97
C ALA A 4 -2.36 13.24 -2.63
N LEU A 5 -2.94 12.04 -2.61
CA LEU A 5 -2.98 11.21 -1.40
C LEU A 5 -1.85 10.20 -1.47
N ASN A 6 -1.01 10.18 -0.44
CA ASN A 6 0.10 9.23 -0.36
C ASN A 6 -0.22 8.16 0.67
N ILE A 7 -0.27 6.93 0.22
CA ILE A 7 -0.54 5.77 1.07
C ILE A 7 0.71 4.89 1.10
N SER A 8 1.18 4.60 2.29
CA SER A 8 2.30 3.68 2.48
C SER A 8 1.79 2.43 3.18
N VAL A 9 2.01 1.26 2.58
CA VAL A 9 1.58 -0.01 3.13
C VAL A 9 2.80 -0.80 3.56
N PHE A 10 2.83 -1.18 4.84
CA PHE A 10 3.90 -2.00 5.41
C PHE A 10 3.36 -3.39 5.67
N TYR A 11 4.01 -4.40 5.14
CA TYR A 11 3.55 -5.77 5.24
C TYR A 11 4.67 -6.69 5.71
N PRO A 12 4.34 -7.79 6.41
CA PRO A 12 5.36 -8.75 6.85
C PRO A 12 5.88 -9.56 5.67
N ARG A 13 7.11 -10.03 5.81
CA ARG A 13 7.77 -10.81 4.76
C ARG A 13 6.98 -12.05 4.35
N SER A 14 6.26 -12.63 5.28
CA SER A 14 5.44 -13.83 5.01
C SER A 14 4.34 -13.57 3.99
N LEU A 15 3.95 -12.32 3.78
CA LEU A 15 2.90 -11.94 2.83
C LEU A 15 3.45 -11.42 1.50
N THR A 16 4.76 -11.47 1.30
CA THR A 16 5.38 -10.90 0.10
C THR A 16 4.79 -11.44 -1.19
N SER A 17 4.57 -12.75 -1.27
CA SER A 17 4.01 -13.38 -2.48
C SER A 17 2.59 -12.89 -2.75
N LYS A 18 1.77 -12.78 -1.71
CA LYS A 18 0.39 -12.30 -1.85
C LYS A 18 0.35 -10.84 -2.26
N VAL A 19 1.20 -10.02 -1.65
CA VAL A 19 1.28 -8.60 -1.96
C VAL A 19 1.75 -8.39 -3.40
N ARG A 20 2.73 -9.17 -3.84
CA ARG A 20 3.23 -9.07 -5.21
C ARG A 20 2.13 -9.39 -6.22
N GLY A 21 1.32 -10.40 -5.96
CA GLY A 21 0.17 -10.73 -6.80
C GLY A 21 -0.85 -9.60 -6.84
N LEU A 22 -1.15 -9.01 -5.69
CA LEU A 22 -2.07 -7.88 -5.61
C LEU A 22 -1.55 -6.68 -6.38
N LYS A 23 -0.25 -6.37 -6.26
CA LYS A 23 0.35 -5.25 -6.98
C LYS A 23 0.19 -5.42 -8.48
N ASN A 24 0.44 -6.62 -9.00
CA ASN A 24 0.38 -6.86 -10.43
C ASN A 24 -1.05 -6.80 -10.98
N ARG A 25 -2.05 -7.20 -10.19
CA ARG A 25 -3.43 -7.24 -10.65
C ARG A 25 -4.19 -5.96 -10.41
N ASN A 26 -4.00 -5.35 -9.25
CA ASN A 26 -4.84 -4.23 -8.82
C ASN A 26 -4.20 -2.86 -9.02
N MET A 27 -2.88 -2.79 -9.14
CA MET A 27 -2.21 -1.49 -9.27
C MET A 27 -2.61 -0.74 -10.54
N LEU A 28 -2.67 -1.43 -11.68
CA LEU A 28 -3.05 -0.79 -12.94
C LEU A 28 -4.49 -0.28 -12.87
N TYR A 29 -5.39 -1.14 -12.39
CA TYR A 29 -6.79 -0.76 -12.24
C TYR A 29 -6.94 0.44 -11.30
N PHE A 30 -6.23 0.39 -10.19
CA PHE A 30 -6.31 1.43 -9.17
C PHE A 30 -5.76 2.76 -9.68
N GLN A 31 -4.65 2.72 -10.41
CA GLN A 31 -4.05 3.92 -10.98
C GLN A 31 -4.94 4.57 -12.04
N GLU A 32 -5.63 3.76 -12.84
CA GLU A 32 -6.56 4.30 -13.82
C GLU A 32 -7.76 4.98 -13.16
N LYS A 33 -8.29 4.35 -12.12
CA LYS A 33 -9.48 4.85 -11.45
C LYS A 33 -9.17 5.99 -10.49
N TYR A 34 -8.01 5.95 -9.85
CA TYR A 34 -7.61 6.96 -8.85
C TYR A 34 -6.21 7.46 -9.14
N PRO A 35 -6.01 8.24 -10.23
CA PRO A 35 -4.68 8.66 -10.63
C PRO A 35 -4.00 9.61 -9.64
N HIS A 36 -4.76 10.19 -8.73
CA HIS A 36 -4.23 11.13 -7.71
C HIS A 36 -3.82 10.41 -6.41
N ILE A 37 -3.97 9.09 -6.35
CA ILE A 37 -3.57 8.31 -5.18
C ILE A 37 -2.27 7.58 -5.49
N ASN A 38 -1.26 7.79 -4.64
CA ASN A 38 0.02 7.12 -4.75
C ASN A 38 0.13 6.08 -3.64
N ILE A 39 0.32 4.82 -4.01
CA ILE A 39 0.48 3.73 -3.05
C ILE A 39 1.90 3.21 -3.12
N ASN A 40 2.58 3.19 -1.99
CA ASN A 40 3.92 2.65 -1.85
C ASN A 40 3.88 1.43 -0.94
N TRP A 41 4.56 0.36 -1.35
CA TRP A 41 4.58 -0.90 -0.63
C TRP A 41 5.96 -1.14 -0.04
N TYR A 42 6.01 -1.41 1.25
CA TYR A 42 7.26 -1.66 1.96
C TYR A 42 7.18 -2.97 2.73
N GLU A 43 8.21 -3.81 2.59
CA GLU A 43 8.32 -5.03 3.36
C GLU A 43 8.90 -4.68 4.74
N ASP A 44 8.21 -5.08 5.79
CA ASP A 44 8.62 -4.86 7.16
C ASP A 44 8.62 -6.18 7.91
N SER A 45 9.80 -6.79 8.06
CA SER A 45 9.93 -8.09 8.69
C SER A 45 9.94 -8.02 10.23
N THR A 46 9.93 -6.81 10.79
CA THR A 46 9.96 -6.65 12.25
C THR A 46 8.62 -6.91 12.92
N ARG A 47 7.54 -6.95 12.14
CA ARG A 47 6.20 -7.16 12.66
C ARG A 47 5.44 -8.15 11.78
N ASN A 48 4.46 -8.84 12.38
CA ASN A 48 3.63 -9.81 11.66
C ASN A 48 2.27 -9.24 11.30
N THR A 49 2.14 -7.92 11.26
CA THR A 49 0.87 -7.26 10.96
C THR A 49 1.03 -6.33 9.77
N VAL A 50 -0.07 -6.13 9.04
CA VAL A 50 -0.11 -5.16 7.94
C VAL A 50 -0.49 -3.80 8.51
N ARG A 51 0.29 -2.78 8.16
CA ARG A 51 0.03 -1.41 8.58
C ARG A 51 -0.12 -0.52 7.37
N CYS A 52 -0.98 0.45 7.48
CA CYS A 52 -1.23 1.41 6.42
C CYS A 52 -1.04 2.82 6.97
N CYS A 53 -0.29 3.64 6.25
CA CYS A 53 -0.06 5.03 6.63
C CYS A 53 -0.63 5.93 5.54
N ILE A 54 -1.60 6.76 5.90
CA ILE A 54 -2.26 7.67 4.97
C ILE A 54 -2.00 9.10 5.43
N ASP A 55 -1.28 9.86 4.63
CA ASP A 55 -0.93 11.26 4.91
C ASP A 55 -0.34 11.46 6.31
N GLY A 56 0.52 10.54 6.74
CA GLY A 56 1.18 10.64 8.03
C GLY A 56 0.41 10.01 9.18
N LEU A 57 -0.85 9.61 8.97
CA LEU A 57 -1.64 8.92 9.98
C LEU A 57 -1.51 7.41 9.79
N GLN A 58 -1.22 6.72 10.85
CA GLN A 58 -0.96 5.28 10.81
C GLN A 58 -2.20 4.49 11.23
N TYR A 59 -2.55 3.50 10.40
CA TYR A 59 -3.67 2.61 10.66
C TYR A 59 -3.18 1.17 10.69
N MET A 60 -3.67 0.39 11.63
CA MET A 60 -3.41 -1.05 11.70
C MET A 60 -4.60 -1.81 11.15
N LEU A 61 -4.28 -2.79 10.32
CA LEU A 61 -5.30 -3.67 9.74
C LEU A 61 -5.33 -5.01 10.45
#